data_3539797d69fcb3bb9b83459f67d33ed2
#
_entry.id   3539797d69fcb3bb9b83459f67d33ed2
#
_cell.length_a   1.000
_cell.length_b   1.000
_cell.length_c   1.000
_cell.angle_alpha   90.00
_cell.angle_beta   90.00
_cell.angle_gamma   90.00
#
_symmetry.space_group_name_H-M   'P 1'
#
loop_
_entity.id
_entity.type
_entity.pdbx_description
1 polymer ?
#
loop_
_entity_poly.entity_id
_entity_poly.type
_entity_poly.pdbx_seq_one_letter_code
_entity_poly.pdbx_strand_id
1 'polypeptide(L)'
;MEIIKRTNLNEEELKLLRKARIVAERTVSGLGHQIGCVIKCKNGDEFLGATNIRSRTIGSTCAERMALDQIYFNKNRHPQICVIVGKLPKTDWRRKWSDGKICTPCGVCLETFRQVTQSLKLKDLDFLCSSWNGKKIWKM
;
A
#
# COMPACT_ATOMS: atom_id res chain seq x y z
N MET A 1 -2.83 -14.06 -9.31
CA MET A 1 -2.68 -13.76 -7.86
C MET A 1 -1.90 -14.90 -7.23
N GLU A 2 -0.75 -14.61 -6.69
CA GLU A 2 0.11 -15.63 -6.12
C GLU A 2 0.49 -15.27 -4.69
N ILE A 3 0.30 -16.21 -3.76
CA ILE A 3 0.79 -16.09 -2.40
C ILE A 3 2.19 -16.67 -2.36
N ILE A 4 3.16 -15.86 -1.99
CA ILE A 4 4.58 -16.26 -1.98
C ILE A 4 5.12 -16.30 -0.56
N LYS A 5 6.18 -17.10 -0.38
CA LYS A 5 6.89 -17.15 0.89
C LYS A 5 7.83 -15.94 1.01
N ARG A 6 7.98 -15.39 2.22
CA ARG A 6 8.90 -14.29 2.49
C ARG A 6 10.33 -14.59 2.04
N THR A 7 10.75 -15.84 2.11
CA THR A 7 12.07 -16.29 1.69
C THR A 7 12.31 -16.16 0.17
N ASN A 8 11.24 -16.02 -0.63
CA ASN A 8 11.33 -15.86 -2.07
C ASN A 8 11.44 -14.39 -2.51
N LEU A 9 11.46 -13.48 -1.56
CA LEU A 9 11.63 -12.04 -1.82
C LEU A 9 13.10 -11.68 -1.87
N ASN A 10 13.45 -10.75 -2.76
CA ASN A 10 14.79 -10.18 -2.79
C ASN A 10 14.95 -9.15 -1.65
N GLU A 11 16.19 -8.70 -1.44
CA GLU A 11 16.50 -7.75 -0.36
C GLU A 11 15.78 -6.42 -0.52
N GLU A 12 15.61 -5.95 -1.74
CA GLU A 12 14.91 -4.70 -2.03
C GLU A 12 13.44 -4.80 -1.67
N GLU A 13 12.78 -5.89 -2.05
CA GLU A 13 11.39 -6.13 -1.70
C GLU A 13 11.18 -6.21 -0.18
N LEU A 14 12.08 -6.89 0.52
CA LEU A 14 12.08 -6.97 1.98
C LEU A 14 12.28 -5.60 2.62
N LYS A 15 13.17 -4.79 2.07
CA LYS A 15 13.41 -3.42 2.54
C LYS A 15 12.19 -2.55 2.39
N LEU A 16 11.50 -2.64 1.24
CA LEU A 16 10.28 -1.89 0.98
C LEU A 16 9.15 -2.33 1.91
N LEU A 17 9.03 -3.62 2.19
CA LEU A 17 8.05 -4.13 3.16
C LEU A 17 8.30 -3.58 4.56
N ARG A 18 9.54 -3.58 5.02
CA ARG A 18 9.90 -3.00 6.32
C ARG A 18 9.57 -1.51 6.38
N LYS A 19 9.84 -0.79 5.30
CA LYS A 19 9.53 0.64 5.19
C LYS A 19 8.02 0.90 5.25
N ALA A 20 7.25 0.13 4.51
CA ALA A 20 5.78 0.21 4.55
C ALA A 20 5.23 -0.08 5.96
N ARG A 21 5.83 -1.04 6.67
CA ARG A 21 5.46 -1.35 8.06
C ARG A 21 5.73 -0.17 8.98
N ILE A 22 6.88 0.46 8.87
CA ILE A 22 7.24 1.63 9.68
C ILE A 22 6.28 2.79 9.39
N VAL A 23 5.93 3.01 8.13
CA VAL A 23 4.96 4.02 7.72
C VAL A 23 3.59 3.72 8.34
N ALA A 24 3.16 2.45 8.28
CA ALA A 24 1.90 2.02 8.87
C ALA A 24 1.84 2.29 10.38
N GLU A 25 2.94 2.08 11.09
CA GLU A 25 3.04 2.33 12.53
C GLU A 25 2.89 3.81 12.89
N ARG A 26 3.20 4.71 11.96
CA ARG A 26 3.05 6.16 12.14
C ARG A 26 1.65 6.67 11.85
N THR A 27 0.73 5.81 11.46
CA THR A 27 -0.61 6.20 11.10
C THR A 27 -1.33 6.84 12.28
N VAL A 28 -1.85 8.03 12.05
CA VAL A 28 -2.77 8.69 12.97
C VAL A 28 -4.19 8.42 12.49
N SER A 29 -4.80 7.39 13.03
CA SER A 29 -6.16 7.01 12.66
C SER A 29 -7.04 6.94 13.90
N GLY A 30 -8.13 7.69 13.88
CA GLY A 30 -9.10 7.69 14.98
C GLY A 30 -9.85 6.36 15.14
N LEU A 31 -9.81 5.48 14.14
CA LEU A 31 -10.49 4.19 14.14
C LEU A 31 -9.54 3.00 14.27
N GLY A 32 -8.26 3.23 14.51
CA GLY A 32 -7.28 2.17 14.73
C GLY A 32 -6.79 1.45 13.48
N HIS A 33 -7.12 1.94 12.29
CA HIS A 33 -6.56 1.41 11.04
C HIS A 33 -5.08 1.79 10.93
N GLN A 34 -4.24 0.82 10.60
CA GLN A 34 -2.83 1.04 10.39
C GLN A 34 -2.42 0.41 9.07
N ILE A 35 -2.38 1.22 8.02
CA ILE A 35 -1.99 0.78 6.68
C ILE A 35 -0.93 1.73 6.17
N GLY A 36 0.19 1.16 5.72
CA GLY A 36 1.28 1.90 5.11
C GLY A 36 1.51 1.46 3.68
N CYS A 37 1.90 2.40 2.85
CA CYS A 37 2.19 2.17 1.45
C CYS A 37 3.50 2.84 1.07
N VAL A 38 4.29 2.15 0.25
CA VAL A 38 5.47 2.72 -0.40
C VAL A 38 5.34 2.46 -1.89
N ILE A 39 5.40 3.52 -2.69
CA ILE A 39 5.48 3.40 -4.15
C ILE A 39 6.89 3.77 -4.56
N LYS A 40 7.59 2.82 -5.19
CA LYS A 40 8.92 3.05 -5.73
C LYS A 40 8.82 3.29 -7.23
N CYS A 41 9.49 4.35 -7.69
CA CYS A 41 9.56 4.73 -9.08
C CYS A 41 10.84 4.20 -9.74
N LYS A 42 10.83 4.16 -11.07
CA LYS A 42 11.95 3.68 -11.88
C LYS A 42 13.27 4.37 -11.57
N ASN A 43 13.23 5.66 -11.25
CA ASN A 43 14.43 6.44 -10.93
C ASN A 43 14.94 6.23 -9.49
N GLY A 44 14.29 5.37 -8.72
CA GLY A 44 14.65 5.09 -7.33
C GLY A 44 13.90 5.93 -6.29
N ASP A 45 13.13 6.93 -6.69
CA ASP A 45 12.34 7.72 -5.75
C ASP A 45 11.25 6.88 -5.11
N GLU A 46 11.01 7.11 -3.83
CA GLU A 46 10.00 6.43 -3.04
C GLU A 46 9.00 7.44 -2.48
N PHE A 47 7.72 7.14 -2.64
CA PHE A 47 6.63 7.95 -2.11
C PHE A 47 5.89 7.16 -1.05
N LEU A 48 5.70 7.78 0.11
CA LEU A 48 5.13 7.14 1.28
C LEU A 48 3.69 7.60 1.50
N GLY A 49 2.85 6.69 1.93
CA GLY A 49 1.48 7.00 2.33
C GLY A 49 1.06 6.19 3.55
N ALA A 50 0.28 6.81 4.41
CA ALA A 50 -0.32 6.15 5.57
C ALA A 50 -1.82 6.43 5.60
N THR A 51 -2.59 5.42 6.00
CA THR A 51 -4.03 5.57 6.12
C THR A 51 -4.38 6.66 7.12
N ASN A 52 -5.23 7.57 6.71
CA ASN A 52 -5.79 8.60 7.57
C ASN A 52 -7.32 8.47 7.55
N ILE A 53 -7.85 7.59 8.39
CA ILE A 53 -9.28 7.36 8.50
C ILE A 53 -9.80 8.11 9.70
N ARG A 54 -10.71 9.03 9.42
CA ARG A 54 -11.40 9.84 10.43
C ARG A 54 -12.78 9.25 10.73
N SER A 55 -13.44 9.75 11.75
CA SER A 55 -14.78 9.31 12.16
C SER A 55 -15.84 9.48 11.07
N ARG A 56 -15.58 10.34 10.09
CA ARG A 56 -16.44 10.53 8.90
C ARG A 56 -15.68 10.08 7.65
N THR A 57 -16.42 9.50 6.71
CA THR A 57 -15.89 9.08 5.42
C THR A 57 -15.28 10.23 4.61
N ILE A 58 -15.83 11.42 4.77
CA ILE A 58 -15.32 12.66 4.15
C ILE A 58 -14.02 13.05 4.88
N GLY A 59 -12.93 13.21 4.14
CA GLY A 59 -11.62 13.56 4.68
C GLY A 59 -10.74 12.37 5.03
N SER A 60 -11.24 11.15 4.88
CA SER A 60 -10.41 9.95 5.00
C SER A 60 -9.58 9.74 3.74
N THR A 61 -8.34 9.30 3.91
CA THR A 61 -7.42 9.03 2.80
C THR A 61 -6.82 7.64 2.94
N CYS A 62 -6.84 6.87 1.86
CA CYS A 62 -6.15 5.59 1.79
C CYS A 62 -4.63 5.80 1.69
N ALA A 63 -3.85 4.89 2.26
CA ALA A 63 -2.40 4.94 2.19
C ALA A 63 -1.89 4.97 0.74
N GLU A 64 -2.48 4.15 -0.11
CA GLU A 64 -2.14 4.05 -1.52
C GLU A 64 -2.39 5.38 -2.25
N ARG A 65 -3.53 6.02 -1.99
CA ARG A 65 -3.87 7.29 -2.61
C ARG A 65 -2.93 8.40 -2.16
N MET A 66 -2.58 8.45 -0.88
CA MET A 66 -1.65 9.44 -0.35
C MET A 66 -0.29 9.34 -1.05
N ALA A 67 0.22 8.12 -1.23
CA ALA A 67 1.48 7.90 -1.93
C ALA A 67 1.36 8.26 -3.42
N LEU A 68 0.26 7.85 -4.06
CA LEU A 68 0.03 8.06 -5.50
C LEU A 68 -0.14 9.55 -5.84
N ASP A 69 -0.85 10.30 -5.02
CA ASP A 69 -1.09 11.73 -5.26
C ASP A 69 0.21 12.53 -5.31
N GLN A 70 1.23 12.12 -4.57
CA GLN A 70 2.54 12.78 -4.61
C GLN A 70 3.22 12.65 -5.97
N ILE A 71 2.92 11.59 -6.71
CA ILE A 71 3.50 11.34 -8.03
C ILE A 71 2.98 12.36 -9.06
N TYR A 72 1.75 12.82 -8.92
CA TYR A 72 1.17 13.81 -9.82
C TYR A 72 1.91 15.15 -9.83
N PHE A 73 2.52 15.50 -8.71
CA PHE A 73 3.29 16.74 -8.60
C PHE A 73 4.72 16.59 -9.12
N ASN A 74 5.14 15.37 -9.44
CA ASN A 74 6.50 15.06 -9.84
C ASN A 74 6.48 14.51 -11.27
N LYS A 75 6.50 15.38 -12.26
CA LYS A 75 6.57 15.00 -13.68
C LYS A 75 7.76 14.07 -13.90
N ASN A 76 7.59 13.09 -14.80
CA ASN A 76 8.61 12.10 -15.16
C ASN A 76 8.88 11.04 -14.09
N ARG A 77 7.99 10.88 -13.12
CA ARG A 77 8.05 9.75 -12.18
C ARG A 77 7.28 8.57 -12.75
N HIS A 78 7.94 7.43 -12.80
CA HIS A 78 7.36 6.20 -13.33
C HIS A 78 7.21 5.19 -12.20
N PRO A 79 6.02 5.06 -11.60
CA PRO A 79 5.80 4.08 -10.54
C PRO A 79 5.99 2.67 -11.06
N GLN A 80 6.75 1.85 -10.35
CA GLN A 80 7.06 0.47 -10.71
C GLN A 80 6.42 -0.54 -9.77
N ILE A 81 6.50 -0.28 -8.47
CA ILE A 81 5.99 -1.20 -7.47
C ILE A 81 5.28 -0.45 -6.35
N CYS A 82 4.15 -0.98 -5.94
CA CYS A 82 3.39 -0.50 -4.80
C CYS A 82 3.42 -1.58 -3.71
N VAL A 83 3.98 -1.24 -2.57
CA VAL A 83 4.09 -2.15 -1.43
C VAL A 83 3.13 -1.71 -0.34
N ILE A 84 2.33 -2.63 0.15
CA ILE A 84 1.28 -2.35 1.13
C ILE A 84 1.40 -3.31 2.31
N VAL A 85 1.42 -2.74 3.51
CA VAL A 85 1.36 -3.50 4.76
C VAL A 85 0.33 -2.84 5.65
N GLY A 86 -0.53 -3.64 6.27
CA GLY A 86 -1.50 -3.02 7.15
C GLY A 86 -2.34 -3.99 7.95
N LYS A 87 -3.08 -3.42 8.88
CA LYS A 87 -4.12 -4.11 9.64
C LYS A 87 -5.29 -3.18 9.89
N LEU A 88 -6.47 -3.76 10.02
CA LEU A 88 -7.66 -3.09 10.49
C LEU A 88 -7.85 -3.37 11.98
N PRO A 89 -8.57 -2.52 12.72
CA PRO A 89 -8.88 -2.80 14.12
C PRO A 89 -9.73 -4.06 14.23
N LYS A 90 -9.52 -4.82 15.30
CA LYS A 90 -10.27 -6.06 15.56
C LYS A 90 -11.79 -5.81 15.69
N THR A 91 -12.18 -4.59 15.96
CA THR A 91 -13.58 -4.16 16.11
C THR A 91 -14.25 -3.78 14.80
N ASP A 92 -13.53 -3.82 13.69
CA ASP A 92 -14.13 -3.52 12.38
C ASP A 92 -15.06 -4.67 11.97
N TRP A 93 -16.37 -4.45 12.09
CA TRP A 93 -17.39 -5.46 11.80
C TRP A 93 -17.48 -5.83 10.32
N ARG A 94 -17.04 -4.94 9.43
CA ARG A 94 -17.10 -5.15 7.98
C ARG A 94 -16.03 -6.13 7.49
N ARG A 95 -14.95 -6.23 8.22
CA ARG A 95 -13.83 -7.10 7.87
C ARG A 95 -13.24 -7.65 9.17
N LYS A 96 -13.50 -8.90 9.47
CA LYS A 96 -12.83 -9.59 10.58
C LYS A 96 -11.34 -9.70 10.26
N TRP A 97 -10.63 -8.62 10.49
CA TRP A 97 -9.22 -8.53 10.15
C TRP A 97 -8.36 -9.05 11.29
N SER A 98 -7.42 -9.90 10.95
CA SER A 98 -6.40 -10.36 11.88
C SER A 98 -5.02 -9.98 11.38
N ASP A 99 -4.03 -10.04 12.26
CA ASP A 99 -2.64 -9.75 11.90
C ASP A 99 -2.08 -10.68 10.81
N GLY A 100 -2.76 -11.81 10.58
CA GLY A 100 -2.40 -12.77 9.54
C GLY A 100 -3.07 -12.55 8.19
N LYS A 101 -3.97 -11.58 8.07
CA LYS A 101 -4.62 -11.29 6.78
C LYS A 101 -3.81 -10.31 5.96
N ILE A 102 -3.79 -10.53 4.64
CA ILE A 102 -3.11 -9.64 3.69
C ILE A 102 -3.96 -8.39 3.47
N CYS A 103 -3.34 -7.24 3.59
CA CYS A 103 -3.94 -5.97 3.22
C CYS A 103 -3.72 -5.72 1.72
N THR A 104 -4.79 -5.73 0.95
CA THR A 104 -4.76 -5.46 -0.49
C THR A 104 -5.37 -4.09 -0.80
N PRO A 105 -5.02 -3.48 -1.95
CA PRO A 105 -5.67 -2.25 -2.38
C PRO A 105 -7.18 -2.45 -2.52
N CYS A 106 -7.95 -1.46 -2.13
CA CYS A 106 -9.39 -1.48 -2.40
C CYS A 106 -9.66 -1.26 -3.91
N GLY A 107 -10.88 -1.59 -4.35
CA GLY A 107 -11.25 -1.45 -5.76
C GLY A 107 -11.07 -0.02 -6.30
N VAL A 108 -11.33 0.99 -5.49
CA VAL A 108 -11.15 2.41 -5.87
C VAL A 108 -9.68 2.71 -6.10
N CYS A 109 -8.79 2.26 -5.21
CA CYS A 109 -7.35 2.48 -5.36
C CYS A 109 -6.79 1.74 -6.57
N LEU A 110 -7.21 0.48 -6.80
CA LEU A 110 -6.81 -0.28 -7.99
C LEU A 110 -7.21 0.43 -9.27
N GLU A 111 -8.44 0.95 -9.36
CA GLU A 111 -8.90 1.68 -10.52
C GLU A 111 -8.13 2.99 -10.72
N THR A 112 -7.81 3.68 -9.64
CA THR A 112 -6.99 4.90 -9.69
C THR A 112 -5.59 4.60 -10.23
N PHE A 113 -4.95 3.55 -9.76
CA PHE A 113 -3.66 3.11 -10.27
C PHE A 113 -3.72 2.78 -11.76
N ARG A 114 -4.77 2.06 -12.18
CA ARG A 114 -4.98 1.71 -13.58
C ARG A 114 -5.09 2.96 -14.46
N GLN A 115 -5.88 3.94 -14.02
CA GLN A 115 -6.06 5.19 -14.76
C GLN A 115 -4.76 5.98 -14.86
N VAL A 116 -3.98 6.04 -13.80
CA VAL A 116 -2.68 6.73 -13.80
C VAL A 116 -1.72 6.07 -14.78
N THR A 117 -1.58 4.75 -14.72
CA THR A 117 -0.66 4.03 -15.61
C THR A 117 -1.08 4.16 -17.06
N GLN A 118 -2.37 4.13 -17.36
CA GLN A 118 -2.87 4.35 -18.71
C GLN A 118 -2.63 5.78 -19.20
N SER A 119 -2.90 6.78 -18.37
CA SER A 119 -2.70 8.19 -18.72
C SER A 119 -1.25 8.52 -19.01
N LEU A 120 -0.32 7.89 -18.30
CA LEU A 120 1.11 8.06 -18.48
C LEU A 120 1.72 7.09 -19.52
N LYS A 121 0.91 6.22 -20.11
CA LYS A 121 1.34 5.17 -21.06
C LYS A 121 2.42 4.27 -20.47
N LEU A 122 2.29 3.91 -19.19
CA LEU A 122 3.23 3.08 -18.46
C LEU A 122 2.74 1.64 -18.41
N LYS A 123 3.65 0.73 -18.10
CA LYS A 123 3.27 -0.63 -17.71
C LYS A 123 2.48 -0.61 -16.41
N ASP A 124 1.65 -1.62 -16.22
CA ASP A 124 0.95 -1.81 -14.96
C ASP A 124 1.94 -1.94 -13.81
N LEU A 125 1.52 -1.44 -12.65
CA LEU A 125 2.30 -1.52 -11.43
C LEU A 125 2.33 -2.96 -10.92
N ASP A 126 3.48 -3.36 -10.40
CA ASP A 126 3.58 -4.53 -9.56
C ASP A 126 3.09 -4.19 -8.16
N PHE A 127 2.33 -5.10 -7.56
CA PHE A 127 1.85 -4.96 -6.18
C PHE A 127 2.49 -6.02 -5.30
N LEU A 128 2.94 -5.60 -4.14
CA LEU A 128 3.46 -6.48 -3.10
C LEU A 128 2.71 -6.15 -1.81
N CYS A 129 1.85 -7.07 -1.40
CA CYS A 129 0.99 -6.88 -0.24
C CYS A 129 1.36 -7.89 0.84
N SER A 130 1.45 -7.44 2.08
CA SER A 130 1.80 -8.30 3.19
C SER A 130 0.79 -8.21 4.32
N SER A 131 0.58 -9.34 5.01
CA SER A 131 -0.09 -9.34 6.30
C SER A 131 0.76 -8.56 7.32
N TRP A 132 0.10 -8.12 8.39
CA TRP A 132 0.78 -7.35 9.43
C TRP A 132 1.94 -8.12 10.07
N ASN A 133 1.75 -9.41 10.31
CA ASN A 133 2.79 -10.27 10.90
C ASN A 133 3.86 -10.72 9.88
N GLY A 134 3.72 -10.36 8.62
CA GLY A 134 4.69 -10.69 7.57
C GLY A 134 4.69 -12.15 7.11
N LYS A 135 3.78 -12.98 7.62
CA LYS A 135 3.75 -14.42 7.28
C LYS A 135 3.12 -14.73 5.95
N LYS A 136 2.17 -13.90 5.51
CA LYS A 136 1.50 -14.06 4.22
C LYS A 136 1.82 -12.87 3.33
N ILE A 137 2.31 -13.15 2.15
CA ILE A 137 2.69 -12.13 1.17
C ILE A 137 2.05 -12.49 -0.16
N TRP A 138 1.46 -11.49 -0.77
CA TRP A 138 0.81 -11.60 -2.06
C TRP A 138 1.51 -10.70 -3.07
N LYS A 139 1.84 -11.27 -4.22
CA LYS A 139 2.45 -10.54 -5.32
C LYS A 139 1.55 -10.61 -6.55
N MET A 140 1.37 -9.47 -7.17
CA MET A 140 0.54 -9.36 -8.37
C MET A 140 1.32 -8.69 -9.49
#